data_07c40b6bf05a19bfc7e71f1bc24b4961
#
_entry.id   07c40b6bf05a19bfc7e71f1bc24b4961
#
_cell.length_a   1.000
_cell.length_b   1.000
_cell.length_c   1.000
_cell.angle_alpha   90.00
_cell.angle_beta   90.00
_cell.angle_gamma   90.00
#
_symmetry.space_group_name_H-M   'P 1'
#
loop_
_entity.id
_entity.type
_entity.pdbx_description
1 polymer ?
#
loop_
_entity_poly.entity_id
_entity_poly.type
_entity_poly.pdbx_seq_one_letter_code
_entity_poly.pdbx_strand_id
1 'polypeptide(L)'
;MTTLHVHQRVGDWVAWKRTFDQVMSQPSARSVRSYRVWRGLDDASLVVVEYAFDSREDAESFLNSADVKRELELTGLDDSMTFFEYLDEVAFANYEPPVYGS
;
A
#
# COMPACT_ATOMS: atom_id res chain seq x y z
N MET A 1 -10.20 12.26 -1.17
CA MET A 1 -8.89 11.61 -1.16
C MET A 1 -9.05 10.14 -1.53
N THR A 2 -8.18 9.65 -2.36
CA THR A 2 -8.23 8.27 -2.82
C THR A 2 -7.19 7.43 -2.11
N THR A 3 -7.57 6.28 -1.63
CA THR A 3 -6.66 5.31 -1.03
C THR A 3 -6.52 4.11 -1.97
N LEU A 4 -5.27 3.70 -2.20
CA LEU A 4 -4.95 2.51 -2.97
C LEU A 4 -4.41 1.45 -2.02
N HIS A 5 -5.05 0.30 -1.98
CA HIS A 5 -4.54 -0.87 -1.29
C HIS A 5 -3.88 -1.82 -2.28
N VAL A 6 -2.64 -2.20 -1.98
CA VAL A 6 -1.91 -3.20 -2.75
C VAL A 6 -1.68 -4.40 -1.85
N HIS A 7 -2.29 -5.53 -2.19
CA HIS A 7 -2.19 -6.79 -1.45
C HIS A 7 -1.19 -7.69 -2.14
N GLN A 8 -0.20 -8.17 -1.41
CA GLN A 8 0.90 -8.95 -1.96
C GLN A 8 1.28 -10.14 -1.09
N ARG A 9 1.79 -11.19 -1.72
CA ARG A 9 2.52 -12.25 -1.04
C ARG A 9 4.01 -12.01 -1.21
N VAL A 10 4.74 -12.00 -0.11
CA VAL A 10 6.16 -11.66 -0.10
C VAL A 10 6.95 -12.81 0.54
N GLY A 11 7.88 -13.38 -0.22
CA GLY A 11 8.72 -14.47 0.28
C GLY A 11 9.92 -13.97 1.06
N ASP A 12 10.51 -12.86 0.65
CA ASP A 12 11.68 -12.26 1.30
C ASP A 12 11.36 -10.82 1.69
N TRP A 13 11.09 -10.61 2.96
CA TRP A 13 10.73 -9.30 3.50
C TRP A 13 11.84 -8.27 3.31
N VAL A 14 13.10 -8.66 3.54
CA VAL A 14 14.21 -7.71 3.46
C VAL A 14 14.41 -7.23 2.02
N ALA A 15 14.34 -8.14 1.06
CA ALA A 15 14.44 -7.79 -0.35
C ALA A 15 13.27 -6.92 -0.80
N TRP A 16 12.04 -7.28 -0.38
CA TRP A 16 10.85 -6.50 -0.69
C TRP A 16 10.96 -5.07 -0.15
N LYS A 17 11.37 -4.93 1.12
CA LYS A 17 11.47 -3.61 1.77
C LYS A 17 12.50 -2.73 1.08
N ARG A 18 13.61 -3.30 0.66
CA ARG A 18 14.65 -2.57 -0.08
C ARG A 18 14.10 -2.05 -1.41
N THR A 19 13.40 -2.90 -2.15
CA THR A 19 12.80 -2.52 -3.43
C THR A 19 11.72 -1.46 -3.22
N PHE A 20 10.88 -1.63 -2.20
CA PHE A 20 9.85 -0.67 -1.83
C PHE A 20 10.47 0.71 -1.55
N ASP A 21 11.52 0.77 -0.74
CA ASP A 21 12.17 2.02 -0.41
C ASP A 21 12.77 2.70 -1.66
N GLN A 22 13.29 1.92 -2.60
CA GLN A 22 13.80 2.44 -3.87
C GLN A 22 12.67 3.06 -4.70
N VAL A 23 11.52 2.38 -4.80
CA VAL A 23 10.36 2.91 -5.52
C VAL A 23 9.89 4.22 -4.89
N MET A 24 9.80 4.27 -3.57
CA MET A 24 9.34 5.47 -2.86
C MET A 24 10.31 6.65 -2.98
N SER A 25 11.55 6.40 -3.37
CA SER A 25 12.53 7.46 -3.62
C SER A 25 12.49 8.00 -5.05
N GLN A 26 11.72 7.37 -5.96
CA GLN A 26 11.65 7.76 -7.37
C GLN A 26 10.63 8.89 -7.60
N PRO A 27 10.78 9.63 -8.73
CA PRO A 27 9.81 10.67 -9.08
C PRO A 27 8.37 10.17 -9.22
N SER A 28 8.17 8.92 -9.61
CA SER A 28 6.84 8.32 -9.72
C SER A 28 6.07 8.27 -8.40
N ALA A 29 6.77 8.36 -7.26
CA ALA A 29 6.14 8.36 -5.94
C ALA A 29 5.76 9.77 -5.44
N ARG A 30 5.96 10.82 -6.24
CA ARG A 30 5.69 12.21 -5.79
C ARG A 30 4.22 12.47 -5.47
N SER A 31 3.32 11.75 -6.10
CA SER A 31 1.89 11.92 -5.88
C SER A 31 1.38 11.20 -4.62
N VAL A 32 2.20 10.34 -4.04
CA VAL A 32 1.86 9.65 -2.79
C VAL A 32 1.92 10.65 -1.64
N ARG A 33 0.80 10.83 -0.93
CA ARG A 33 0.72 11.74 0.22
C ARG A 33 1.18 11.07 1.50
N SER A 34 0.84 9.80 1.66
CA SER A 34 1.25 9.00 2.80
C SER A 34 1.12 7.52 2.44
N TYR A 35 1.76 6.69 3.22
CA TYR A 35 1.57 5.25 3.07
C TYR A 35 1.66 4.56 4.43
N ARG A 36 1.04 3.39 4.52
CA ARG A 36 1.18 2.47 5.64
C ARG A 36 1.46 1.09 5.10
N VAL A 37 2.31 0.36 5.78
CA VAL A 37 2.63 -1.02 5.44
C VAL A 37 2.10 -1.92 6.55
N TRP A 38 1.26 -2.85 6.18
CA TRP A 38 0.68 -3.84 7.08
C TRP A 38 1.23 -5.21 6.75
N ARG A 39 1.42 -6.01 7.78
CA ARG A 39 1.90 -7.37 7.63
C ARG A 39 0.92 -8.30 8.36
N GLY A 40 0.62 -9.44 7.76
CA GLY A 40 -0.30 -10.39 8.38
C GLY A 40 0.21 -10.88 9.73
N LEU A 41 -0.66 -10.90 10.74
CA LEU A 41 -0.33 -11.42 12.06
C LEU A 41 -0.14 -12.95 12.05
N ASP A 42 -1.01 -13.63 11.32
CA ASP A 42 -0.99 -15.10 11.24
C ASP A 42 -0.20 -15.62 10.03
N ASP A 43 0.04 -14.75 9.06
CA ASP A 43 0.77 -15.06 7.84
C ASP A 43 1.71 -13.92 7.49
N ALA A 44 2.97 -14.06 7.87
CA ALA A 44 3.97 -13.02 7.67
C ALA A 44 4.31 -12.77 6.19
N SER A 45 3.90 -13.66 5.28
CA SER A 45 4.07 -13.46 3.84
C SER A 45 3.07 -12.49 3.25
N LEU A 46 1.96 -12.23 3.94
CA LEU A 46 0.95 -11.28 3.48
C LEU A 46 1.40 -9.86 3.84
N VAL A 47 1.47 -9.01 2.81
CA VAL A 47 1.77 -7.59 2.98
C VAL A 47 0.69 -6.78 2.29
N VAL A 48 0.18 -5.77 2.99
CA VAL A 48 -0.77 -4.81 2.42
C VAL A 48 -0.14 -3.43 2.54
N VAL A 49 0.00 -2.74 1.43
CA VAL A 49 0.45 -1.34 1.42
C VAL A 49 -0.75 -0.46 1.14
N GLU A 50 -0.93 0.53 1.99
CA GLU A 50 -1.99 1.51 1.86
C GLU A 50 -1.37 2.84 1.47
N TYR A 51 -1.68 3.30 0.25
CA TYR A 51 -1.18 4.58 -0.26
C TYR A 51 -2.33 5.60 -0.30
N ALA A 52 -2.07 6.81 0.11
CA ALA A 52 -3.02 7.92 -0.02
C ALA A 52 -2.61 8.85 -1.15
N PHE A 53 -3.59 9.22 -1.99
CA PHE A 53 -3.42 10.14 -3.11
C PHE A 53 -4.51 11.20 -3.07
N ASP A 54 -4.27 12.33 -3.75
CA ASP A 54 -5.28 13.37 -3.89
C ASP A 54 -6.43 12.96 -4.81
N SER A 55 -6.14 12.10 -5.80
CA SER A 55 -7.13 11.65 -6.77
C SER A 55 -6.89 10.22 -7.20
N ARG A 56 -7.94 9.60 -7.75
CA ARG A 56 -7.83 8.28 -8.37
C ARG A 56 -6.86 8.29 -9.56
N GLU A 57 -6.85 9.38 -10.32
CA GLU A 57 -5.95 9.54 -11.46
C GLU A 57 -4.49 9.46 -11.04
N ASP A 58 -4.12 10.09 -9.93
CA ASP A 58 -2.78 10.01 -9.37
C ASP A 58 -2.44 8.58 -8.95
N ALA A 59 -3.37 7.88 -8.33
CA ALA A 59 -3.18 6.49 -7.93
C ALA A 59 -2.96 5.58 -9.14
N GLU A 60 -3.76 5.76 -10.20
CA GLU A 60 -3.63 4.99 -11.45
C GLU A 60 -2.29 5.26 -12.12
N SER A 61 -1.85 6.51 -12.18
CA SER A 61 -0.56 6.89 -12.74
C SER A 61 0.60 6.26 -11.99
N PHE A 62 0.51 6.23 -10.67
CA PHE A 62 1.51 5.57 -9.81
C PHE A 62 1.60 4.08 -10.13
N LEU A 63 0.47 3.37 -10.14
CA LEU A 63 0.42 1.94 -10.42
C LEU A 63 0.96 1.59 -11.82
N ASN A 64 0.73 2.48 -12.80
CA ASN A 64 1.17 2.26 -14.16
C ASN A 64 2.61 2.69 -14.42
N SER A 65 3.29 3.24 -13.42
CA SER A 65 4.69 3.63 -13.57
C SER A 65 5.59 2.41 -13.74
N ALA A 66 6.67 2.56 -14.50
CA ALA A 66 7.62 1.48 -14.75
C ALA A 66 8.29 1.00 -13.45
N ASP A 67 8.55 1.91 -12.52
CA ASP A 67 9.20 1.60 -11.25
C ASP A 67 8.35 0.68 -10.38
N VAL A 68 7.06 0.97 -10.29
CA VAL A 68 6.11 0.15 -9.51
C VAL A 68 5.92 -1.20 -10.17
N LYS A 69 5.79 -1.25 -11.48
CA LYS A 69 5.66 -2.52 -12.20
C LYS A 69 6.90 -3.40 -12.01
N ARG A 70 8.08 -2.80 -12.04
CA ARG A 70 9.34 -3.51 -11.79
C ARG A 70 9.36 -4.10 -10.38
N GLU A 71 8.92 -3.33 -9.37
CA GLU A 71 8.82 -3.81 -8.00
C GLU A 71 7.95 -5.07 -7.93
N LEU A 72 6.78 -5.02 -8.54
CA LEU A 72 5.86 -6.14 -8.56
C LEU A 72 6.48 -7.39 -9.21
N GLU A 73 7.26 -7.20 -10.26
CA GLU A 73 7.96 -8.29 -10.95
C GLU A 73 9.11 -8.85 -10.11
N LEU A 74 9.93 -7.98 -9.50
CA LEU A 74 11.12 -8.38 -8.74
C LEU A 74 10.81 -9.10 -7.43
N THR A 75 9.64 -8.89 -6.87
CA THR A 75 9.25 -9.57 -5.64
C THR A 75 8.83 -11.02 -5.87
N GLY A 76 8.88 -11.51 -7.13
CA GLY A 76 8.58 -12.90 -7.46
C GLY A 76 7.13 -13.27 -7.18
N LEU A 77 6.24 -12.30 -7.28
CA LEU A 77 4.85 -12.48 -6.97
C LEU A 77 4.15 -13.33 -8.02
N ASP A 78 3.37 -14.28 -7.56
CA ASP A 78 2.35 -14.91 -8.37
C ASP A 78 1.26 -13.86 -8.61
N ASP A 79 1.01 -13.50 -9.87
CA ASP A 79 0.01 -12.50 -10.25
C ASP A 79 -1.36 -12.80 -9.65
N SER A 80 -1.68 -14.09 -9.47
CA SER A 80 -2.96 -14.50 -8.86
C SER A 80 -3.07 -14.14 -7.38
N MET A 81 -1.94 -13.81 -6.73
CA MET A 81 -1.88 -13.49 -5.29
C MET A 81 -1.74 -11.98 -5.04
N THR A 82 -1.73 -11.19 -6.09
CA THR A 82 -1.62 -9.73 -5.98
C THR A 82 -2.90 -9.10 -6.49
N PHE A 83 -3.50 -8.21 -5.72
CA PHE A 83 -4.67 -7.45 -6.17
C PHE A 83 -4.64 -6.03 -5.64
N PHE A 84 -5.41 -5.16 -6.30
CA PHE A 84 -5.47 -3.74 -6.04
C PHE A 84 -6.90 -3.31 -5.77
N GLU A 85 -7.05 -2.36 -4.84
CA GLU A 85 -8.35 -1.77 -4.54
C GLU A 85 -8.21 -0.26 -4.46
N TYR A 86 -9.13 0.47 -5.11
CA TYR A 86 -9.24 1.92 -4.96
C TYR A 86 -10.38 2.22 -4.00
N LEU A 87 -10.09 2.97 -2.95
CA LEU A 87 -11.03 3.22 -1.87
C LEU A 87 -11.13 4.72 -1.59
N ASP A 88 -12.33 5.18 -1.27
CA ASP A 88 -12.54 6.53 -0.76
C ASP A 88 -12.69 6.47 0.75
N GLU A 89 -11.98 7.35 1.45
CA GLU A 89 -12.19 7.50 2.87
C GLU A 89 -13.47 8.33 3.09
N VAL A 90 -14.47 7.70 3.69
CA VAL A 90 -15.76 8.34 3.96
C VAL A 90 -15.90 8.79 5.40
N ALA A 91 -15.07 8.28 6.31
CA ALA A 91 -15.07 8.69 7.69
C ALA A 91 -13.76 8.31 8.38
N PHE A 92 -13.30 9.16 9.26
CA PHE A 92 -12.19 8.87 10.15
C PHE A 92 -12.45 9.58 11.48
N ALA A 93 -12.20 8.87 12.58
CA ALA A 93 -12.21 9.48 13.90
C ALA A 93 -11.28 8.69 14.82
N ASN A 94 -10.63 9.42 15.72
CA ASN A 94 -10.01 8.79 16.88
C ASN A 94 -11.14 8.46 17.85
N TYR A 95 -11.32 7.17 18.14
CA TYR A 95 -12.44 6.73 18.96
C TYR A 95 -12.02 6.64 20.43
N GLU A 96 -12.78 7.34 21.27
CA GLU A 96 -12.69 7.21 22.71
C GLU A 96 -13.99 6.58 23.21
N PRO A 97 -13.93 5.43 23.91
CA PRO A 97 -15.15 4.82 24.44
C PRO A 97 -15.83 5.78 25.42
N PRO A 98 -17.17 5.87 25.42
CA PRO A 98 -17.87 6.69 26.40
C PRO A 98 -17.59 6.23 27.82
N VAL A 99 -17.51 7.18 28.75
CA VAL A 99 -17.33 6.89 30.16
C VAL A 99 -18.72 6.73 30.78
N TYR A 100 -18.96 5.59 31.40
CA TYR A 100 -20.23 5.29 32.05
C TYR A 100 -20.07 5.29 33.57
N GLY A 101 -21.14 5.63 34.27
CA GLY A 101 -21.23 5.47 35.71
C GLY A 101 -20.49 6.49 36.55
N SER A 102 -20.23 7.62 36.01
CA SER A 102 -19.64 8.73 36.77
C SER A 102 -20.64 9.45 37.64
#